data_416a226b07ad6b2c3df264211f74e166
#
_entry.id   416a226b07ad6b2c3df264211f74e166
#
_cell.length_a   1.000
_cell.length_b   1.000
_cell.length_c   1.000
_cell.angle_alpha   90.00
_cell.angle_beta   90.00
_cell.angle_gamma   90.00
#
_symmetry.space_group_name_H-M   'P 1'
#
loop_
_entity.id
_entity.type
_entity.pdbx_description
1 polymer ?
#
loop_
_entity_poly.entity_id
_entity_poly.type
_entity_poly.pdbx_seq_one_letter_code
_entity_poly.pdbx_strand_id
1 'polypeptide(L)'
;MIKHLERALTALALTALPLLAATSPVAAEGVPQYFQITTHLNGKCLATNGDNVEVQRCNDGTGNQLWYWRNGKVLVNGAEQHCLDVKNGEVNAAAQAVGDCHGLANQRWYKDGDRLRTEVNNQCLSIQNNGDQSEHAGINVRNCGSNTWQWWRVPNPS
;
A
#
# COMPACT_ATOMS: atom_id res chain seq x y z
N MET A 1 -50.43 77.70 -17.23
CA MET A 1 -49.63 77.34 -16.11
C MET A 1 -49.43 75.83 -16.14
N ILE A 2 -48.29 75.36 -16.67
CA ILE A 2 -47.99 73.95 -16.81
C ILE A 2 -46.86 73.63 -15.82
N LYS A 3 -47.13 72.81 -14.85
CA LYS A 3 -46.11 72.34 -13.86
C LYS A 3 -45.44 71.05 -14.42
N HIS A 4 -44.18 71.13 -14.69
CA HIS A 4 -43.36 70.01 -15.07
C HIS A 4 -43.10 69.10 -13.80
N LEU A 5 -43.46 67.82 -13.95
CA LEU A 5 -43.18 66.84 -13.00
C LEU A 5 -41.92 66.01 -13.44
N GLU A 6 -40.79 66.28 -12.83
CA GLU A 6 -39.56 65.55 -13.09
C GLU A 6 -39.63 64.22 -12.34
N ARG A 7 -39.56 63.13 -13.08
CA ARG A 7 -39.38 61.80 -12.55
C ARG A 7 -37.91 61.47 -12.41
N ALA A 8 -37.42 61.33 -11.18
CA ALA A 8 -36.08 60.85 -10.91
C ALA A 8 -36.07 59.30 -11.11
N LEU A 9 -35.25 58.83 -12.04
CA LEU A 9 -34.92 57.43 -12.22
C LEU A 9 -33.75 57.09 -11.31
N THR A 10 -34.01 56.34 -10.24
CA THR A 10 -32.96 55.72 -9.42
C THR A 10 -32.47 54.44 -10.10
N ALA A 11 -31.25 54.44 -10.60
CA ALA A 11 -30.59 53.27 -11.13
C ALA A 11 -30.06 52.42 -9.94
N LEU A 12 -30.60 51.23 -9.77
CA LEU A 12 -30.02 50.21 -8.89
C LEU A 12 -28.80 49.58 -9.59
N ALA A 13 -27.62 49.88 -9.07
CA ALA A 13 -26.39 49.17 -9.48
C ALA A 13 -26.35 47.81 -8.77
N LEU A 14 -26.58 46.74 -9.53
CA LEU A 14 -26.26 45.36 -9.06
C LEU A 14 -24.74 45.16 -9.12
N THR A 15 -24.10 45.15 -7.95
CA THR A 15 -22.70 44.72 -7.82
C THR A 15 -22.66 43.18 -7.78
N ALA A 16 -22.25 42.57 -8.89
CA ALA A 16 -21.93 41.14 -8.93
C ALA A 16 -20.59 40.91 -8.20
N LEU A 17 -20.63 40.23 -7.02
CA LEU A 17 -19.41 39.73 -6.38
C LEU A 17 -18.90 38.53 -7.17
N PRO A 18 -17.60 38.50 -7.55
CA PRO A 18 -17.02 37.29 -8.12
C PRO A 18 -16.91 36.21 -7.05
N LEU A 19 -17.56 35.06 -7.28
CA LEU A 19 -17.34 33.84 -6.52
C LEU A 19 -15.90 33.35 -6.80
N LEU A 20 -14.98 33.63 -5.90
CA LEU A 20 -13.68 32.98 -5.89
C LEU A 20 -13.89 31.51 -5.53
N ALA A 21 -13.93 30.63 -6.52
CA ALA A 21 -13.86 29.20 -6.30
C ALA A 21 -12.49 28.87 -5.70
N ALA A 22 -12.47 28.55 -4.41
CA ALA A 22 -11.29 28.02 -3.76
C ALA A 22 -11.00 26.64 -4.34
N THR A 23 -10.03 26.57 -5.26
CA THR A 23 -9.46 25.29 -5.70
C THR A 23 -8.64 24.74 -4.53
N SER A 24 -9.16 23.73 -3.84
CA SER A 24 -8.37 22.98 -2.85
C SER A 24 -7.14 22.41 -3.58
N PRO A 25 -5.92 22.59 -3.04
CA PRO A 25 -4.77 21.95 -3.61
C PRO A 25 -4.99 20.42 -3.56
N VAL A 26 -5.03 19.78 -4.72
CA VAL A 26 -4.91 18.32 -4.80
C VAL A 26 -3.54 18.01 -4.20
N ALA A 27 -3.52 17.33 -3.05
CA ALA A 27 -2.26 16.83 -2.48
C ALA A 27 -1.60 15.99 -3.58
N ALA A 28 -0.41 16.38 -4.02
CA ALA A 28 0.39 15.59 -4.92
C ALA A 28 0.68 14.27 -4.19
N GLU A 29 0.18 13.16 -4.70
CA GLU A 29 0.58 11.85 -4.20
C GLU A 29 2.09 11.77 -4.35
N GLY A 30 2.79 11.63 -3.23
CA GLY A 30 4.25 11.54 -3.22
C GLY A 30 4.70 10.37 -4.10
N VAL A 31 5.83 10.53 -4.78
CA VAL A 31 6.44 9.44 -5.57
C VAL A 31 6.63 8.23 -4.66
N PRO A 32 6.18 7.01 -5.06
CA PRO A 32 6.36 5.81 -4.23
C PRO A 32 7.83 5.61 -3.85
N GLN A 33 8.09 5.44 -2.56
CA GLN A 33 9.43 5.09 -2.09
C GLN A 33 9.57 3.57 -2.11
N TYR A 34 10.31 3.07 -3.08
CA TYR A 34 10.58 1.64 -3.23
C TYR A 34 11.65 1.15 -2.26
N PHE A 35 11.47 -0.06 -1.75
CA PHE A 35 12.42 -0.76 -0.87
C PHE A 35 12.37 -2.27 -1.08
N GLN A 36 13.42 -2.97 -0.63
CA GLN A 36 13.43 -4.42 -0.53
C GLN A 36 12.96 -4.86 0.87
N ILE A 37 12.24 -5.98 0.92
CA ILE A 37 11.86 -6.66 2.16
C ILE A 37 12.77 -7.87 2.29
N THR A 38 13.60 -7.92 3.34
CA THR A 38 14.58 -9.00 3.51
C THR A 38 14.28 -9.83 4.75
N THR A 39 14.46 -11.16 4.64
CA THR A 39 14.29 -12.06 5.78
C THR A 39 15.51 -12.05 6.70
N HIS A 40 15.29 -12.14 8.01
CA HIS A 40 16.37 -12.33 8.98
C HIS A 40 16.97 -13.74 8.95
N LEU A 41 16.27 -14.73 8.38
CA LEU A 41 16.73 -16.11 8.35
C LEU A 41 18.04 -16.27 7.57
N ASN A 42 18.10 -15.68 6.37
CA ASN A 42 19.23 -15.84 5.44
C ASN A 42 19.51 -14.62 4.55
N GLY A 43 18.84 -13.50 4.83
CA GLY A 43 19.02 -12.24 4.09
C GLY A 43 18.42 -12.20 2.69
N LYS A 44 17.65 -13.21 2.27
CA LYS A 44 16.97 -13.19 0.97
C LYS A 44 15.85 -12.16 0.93
N CYS A 45 15.48 -11.77 -0.28
CA CYS A 45 14.45 -10.78 -0.56
C CYS A 45 13.10 -11.44 -0.84
N LEU A 46 12.03 -10.84 -0.33
CA LEU A 46 10.66 -11.13 -0.72
C LEU A 46 10.46 -10.70 -2.17
N ALA A 47 9.99 -11.61 -3.00
CA ALA A 47 9.85 -11.41 -4.43
C ALA A 47 8.52 -11.94 -4.95
N THR A 48 8.11 -11.43 -6.11
CA THR A 48 7.01 -12.00 -6.89
C THR A 48 7.55 -12.84 -8.05
N ASN A 49 6.80 -13.88 -8.39
CA ASN A 49 6.98 -14.69 -9.59
C ASN A 49 5.59 -14.97 -10.17
N GLY A 50 5.09 -14.06 -11.01
CA GLY A 50 3.68 -13.95 -11.33
C GLY A 50 2.87 -13.71 -10.06
N ASP A 51 1.82 -14.46 -9.85
CA ASP A 51 0.97 -14.36 -8.64
C ASP A 51 1.59 -15.00 -7.38
N ASN A 52 2.69 -15.72 -7.52
CA ASN A 52 3.36 -16.34 -6.37
C ASN A 52 4.25 -15.34 -5.63
N VAL A 53 4.32 -15.51 -4.31
CA VAL A 53 5.25 -14.77 -3.45
C VAL A 53 6.25 -15.78 -2.87
N GLU A 54 7.52 -15.45 -2.98
CA GLU A 54 8.62 -16.35 -2.63
C GLU A 54 9.84 -15.57 -2.11
N VAL A 55 10.86 -16.23 -1.60
CA VAL A 55 12.15 -15.62 -1.33
C VAL A 55 13.15 -15.93 -2.43
N GLN A 56 13.90 -14.92 -2.82
CA GLN A 56 14.97 -15.02 -3.81
C GLN A 56 16.24 -14.35 -3.29
N ARG A 57 17.40 -14.72 -3.83
CA ARG A 57 18.62 -13.93 -3.60
C ARG A 57 18.35 -12.48 -3.99
N CYS A 58 18.71 -11.56 -3.11
CA CYS A 58 18.53 -10.14 -3.39
C CYS A 58 19.35 -9.73 -4.62
N ASN A 59 18.71 -8.99 -5.50
CA ASN A 59 19.33 -8.41 -6.68
C ASN A 59 18.86 -6.95 -6.78
N ASP A 60 19.80 -6.02 -6.73
CA ASP A 60 19.51 -4.60 -6.79
C ASP A 60 18.91 -4.24 -8.16
N GLY A 61 17.77 -3.55 -8.15
CA GLY A 61 17.11 -3.03 -9.33
C GLY A 61 16.13 -3.98 -10.03
N THR A 62 15.88 -5.18 -9.53
CA THR A 62 14.82 -6.03 -10.07
C THR A 62 13.46 -5.65 -9.47
N GLY A 63 12.54 -5.19 -10.32
CA GLY A 63 11.23 -4.69 -9.90
C GLY A 63 10.40 -5.70 -9.09
N ASN A 64 10.56 -7.02 -9.35
CA ASN A 64 9.86 -8.07 -8.62
C ASN A 64 10.27 -8.21 -7.15
N GLN A 65 11.39 -7.61 -6.73
CA GLN A 65 11.85 -7.56 -5.34
C GLN A 65 11.64 -6.19 -4.69
N LEU A 66 11.13 -5.22 -5.44
CA LEU A 66 10.86 -3.88 -4.95
C LEU A 66 9.41 -3.77 -4.51
N TRP A 67 9.21 -3.16 -3.35
CA TRP A 67 7.92 -2.97 -2.72
C TRP A 67 7.76 -1.53 -2.27
N TYR A 68 6.54 -1.07 -2.15
CA TYR A 68 6.25 0.21 -1.50
C TYR A 68 4.96 0.12 -0.68
N TRP A 69 4.86 0.97 0.33
CA TRP A 69 3.64 1.14 1.11
C TRP A 69 2.66 2.05 0.37
N ARG A 70 1.45 1.57 0.14
CA ARG A 70 0.33 2.38 -0.31
C ARG A 70 -0.62 2.61 0.87
N ASN A 71 -0.92 3.88 1.16
CA ASN A 71 -1.77 4.29 2.28
C ASN A 71 -1.33 3.71 3.65
N GLY A 72 -0.04 3.46 3.82
CA GLY A 72 0.55 2.95 5.06
C GLY A 72 0.16 1.52 5.44
N LYS A 73 -0.62 0.82 4.61
CA LYS A 73 -1.16 -0.51 4.94
C LYS A 73 -1.04 -1.57 3.85
N VAL A 74 -1.00 -1.19 2.61
CA VAL A 74 -0.94 -2.14 1.49
C VAL A 74 0.46 -2.17 0.93
N LEU A 75 1.07 -3.35 0.83
CA LEU A 75 2.36 -3.56 0.19
C LEU A 75 2.14 -3.87 -1.29
N VAL A 76 2.68 -3.02 -2.15
CA VAL A 76 2.55 -3.14 -3.61
C VAL A 76 3.90 -3.46 -4.21
N ASN A 77 3.94 -4.45 -5.09
CA ASN A 77 5.15 -4.85 -5.81
C ASN A 77 5.47 -3.87 -6.95
N GLY A 78 6.73 -3.57 -7.15
CA GLY A 78 7.18 -2.58 -8.13
C GLY A 78 7.11 -3.03 -9.59
N ALA A 79 7.21 -4.33 -9.86
CA ALA A 79 7.21 -4.85 -11.23
C ALA A 79 5.83 -4.81 -11.87
N GLU A 80 4.86 -5.44 -11.21
CA GLU A 80 3.53 -5.68 -11.78
C GLU A 80 2.44 -4.85 -11.10
N GLN A 81 2.78 -4.04 -10.09
CA GLN A 81 1.85 -3.28 -9.28
C GLN A 81 0.81 -4.16 -8.57
N HIS A 82 1.15 -5.41 -8.33
CA HIS A 82 0.36 -6.37 -7.58
C HIS A 82 0.47 -6.14 -6.08
N CYS A 83 -0.62 -6.37 -5.35
CA CYS A 83 -0.68 -6.23 -3.91
C CYS A 83 -0.41 -7.55 -3.20
N LEU A 84 0.40 -7.50 -2.14
CA LEU A 84 0.61 -8.64 -1.25
C LEU A 84 -0.72 -8.99 -0.55
N ASP A 85 -1.13 -10.23 -0.69
CA ASP A 85 -2.47 -10.71 -0.34
C ASP A 85 -2.38 -12.05 0.39
N VAL A 86 -3.28 -12.28 1.35
CA VAL A 86 -3.52 -13.60 1.95
C VAL A 86 -4.59 -14.30 1.14
N LYS A 87 -4.25 -15.40 0.48
CA LYS A 87 -5.17 -16.15 -0.39
C LYS A 87 -6.48 -16.45 0.33
N ASN A 88 -7.58 -15.96 -0.23
CA ASN A 88 -8.95 -16.06 0.32
C ASN A 88 -9.10 -15.51 1.75
N GLY A 89 -8.11 -14.84 2.32
CA GLY A 89 -8.12 -14.40 3.72
C GLY A 89 -8.08 -15.55 4.74
N GLU A 90 -7.73 -16.75 4.33
CA GLU A 90 -7.78 -17.94 5.16
C GLU A 90 -6.59 -18.05 6.13
N VAL A 91 -6.83 -18.76 7.24
CA VAL A 91 -5.79 -19.07 8.23
C VAL A 91 -4.78 -20.03 7.61
N ASN A 92 -3.50 -19.77 7.83
CA ASN A 92 -2.37 -20.53 7.30
C ASN A 92 -2.28 -20.61 5.76
N ALA A 93 -2.96 -19.71 5.07
CA ALA A 93 -2.98 -19.65 3.62
C ALA A 93 -1.64 -19.19 3.03
N ALA A 94 -1.46 -19.46 1.75
CA ALA A 94 -0.36 -18.88 0.98
C ALA A 94 -0.48 -17.35 0.92
N ALA A 95 0.65 -16.67 0.94
CA ALA A 95 0.73 -15.30 0.47
C ALA A 95 0.84 -15.31 -1.04
N GLN A 96 0.14 -14.39 -1.70
CA GLN A 96 0.11 -14.23 -3.15
C GLN A 96 0.24 -12.75 -3.51
N ALA A 97 0.52 -12.47 -4.76
CA ALA A 97 0.52 -11.13 -5.33
C ALA A 97 -0.64 -11.03 -6.32
N VAL A 98 -1.54 -10.08 -6.12
CA VAL A 98 -2.76 -9.96 -6.95
C VAL A 98 -2.88 -8.57 -7.56
N GLY A 99 -3.30 -8.52 -8.82
CA GLY A 99 -3.50 -7.26 -9.55
C GLY A 99 -4.71 -6.47 -9.05
N ASP A 100 -5.73 -7.14 -8.51
CA ASP A 100 -6.87 -6.48 -7.88
C ASP A 100 -6.52 -6.02 -6.46
N CYS A 101 -6.02 -4.80 -6.39
CA CYS A 101 -5.59 -4.16 -5.16
C CYS A 101 -6.76 -3.45 -4.46
N HIS A 102 -7.73 -4.19 -3.97
CA HIS A 102 -8.94 -3.67 -3.33
C HIS A 102 -8.72 -3.12 -1.90
N GLY A 103 -7.58 -3.45 -1.26
CA GLY A 103 -7.22 -2.94 0.08
C GLY A 103 -8.11 -3.42 1.22
N LEU A 104 -8.78 -4.58 1.09
CA LEU A 104 -9.48 -5.23 2.19
C LEU A 104 -8.51 -5.87 3.18
N ALA A 105 -9.00 -6.41 4.29
CA ALA A 105 -8.19 -6.89 5.41
C ALA A 105 -7.11 -7.92 5.02
N ASN A 106 -7.36 -8.77 4.01
CA ASN A 106 -6.40 -9.75 3.48
C ASN A 106 -5.23 -9.11 2.68
N GLN A 107 -5.34 -7.85 2.31
CA GLN A 107 -4.28 -7.06 1.67
C GLN A 107 -3.70 -5.99 2.59
N ARG A 108 -4.18 -5.88 3.81
CA ARG A 108 -3.65 -4.91 4.77
C ARG A 108 -2.69 -5.57 5.74
N TRP A 109 -1.52 -4.93 5.84
CA TRP A 109 -0.38 -5.40 6.62
C TRP A 109 0.07 -4.34 7.60
N TYR A 110 0.65 -4.77 8.71
CA TYR A 110 1.27 -3.87 9.67
C TYR A 110 2.52 -4.52 10.27
N LYS A 111 3.43 -3.67 10.71
CA LYS A 111 4.63 -4.12 11.42
C LYS A 111 4.33 -4.32 12.90
N ASP A 112 4.88 -5.41 13.45
CA ASP A 112 4.90 -5.72 14.86
C ASP A 112 6.34 -6.14 15.23
N GLY A 113 7.19 -5.13 15.54
CA GLY A 113 8.63 -5.31 15.62
C GLY A 113 9.22 -5.74 14.28
N ASP A 114 9.91 -6.88 14.29
CA ASP A 114 10.48 -7.50 13.07
C ASP A 114 9.49 -8.42 12.34
N ARG A 115 8.22 -8.42 12.72
CA ARG A 115 7.19 -9.21 12.06
C ARG A 115 6.35 -8.34 11.13
N LEU A 116 5.91 -8.94 10.04
CA LEU A 116 4.91 -8.38 9.15
C LEU A 116 3.63 -9.19 9.32
N ARG A 117 2.57 -8.55 9.86
CA ARG A 117 1.31 -9.19 10.20
C ARG A 117 0.19 -8.72 9.31
N THR A 118 -0.74 -9.62 9.01
CA THR A 118 -1.95 -9.32 8.24
C THR A 118 -3.11 -8.90 9.15
N GLU A 119 -3.93 -7.94 8.71
CA GLU A 119 -5.13 -7.52 9.46
C GLU A 119 -6.26 -8.55 9.42
N VAL A 120 -6.31 -9.45 8.44
CA VAL A 120 -7.43 -10.38 8.28
C VAL A 120 -7.54 -11.42 9.42
N ASN A 121 -6.39 -11.91 9.90
CA ASN A 121 -6.36 -12.96 10.92
C ASN A 121 -5.22 -12.79 11.93
N ASN A 122 -4.50 -11.67 11.89
CA ASN A 122 -3.35 -11.33 12.75
C ASN A 122 -2.17 -12.32 12.67
N GLN A 123 -2.10 -13.16 11.66
CA GLN A 123 -0.98 -14.06 11.43
C GLN A 123 0.24 -13.32 10.87
N CYS A 124 1.41 -13.92 11.01
CA CYS A 124 2.69 -13.40 10.54
C CYS A 124 3.04 -13.95 9.16
N LEU A 125 3.60 -13.09 8.30
CA LEU A 125 4.24 -13.52 7.06
C LEU A 125 5.38 -14.49 7.39
N SER A 126 5.44 -15.63 6.72
CA SER A 126 6.27 -16.76 7.10
C SER A 126 6.81 -17.48 5.86
N ILE A 127 8.08 -17.85 5.90
CA ILE A 127 8.64 -18.77 4.89
C ILE A 127 8.06 -20.16 5.15
N GLN A 128 7.57 -20.80 4.09
CA GLN A 128 6.97 -22.15 4.17
C GLN A 128 7.94 -23.20 4.73
N ASN A 129 7.40 -24.36 5.09
CA ASN A 129 8.16 -25.53 5.56
C ASN A 129 9.09 -25.22 6.74
N ASN A 130 8.62 -24.39 7.70
CA ASN A 130 9.39 -23.98 8.88
C ASN A 130 10.74 -23.31 8.54
N GLY A 131 10.73 -22.46 7.53
CA GLY A 131 11.92 -21.70 7.13
C GLY A 131 12.76 -22.43 6.10
N ASP A 132 12.14 -22.90 5.03
CA ASP A 132 12.86 -23.43 3.87
C ASP A 132 13.86 -22.38 3.35
N GLN A 133 15.14 -22.77 3.29
CA GLN A 133 16.21 -21.87 2.86
C GLN A 133 16.55 -21.99 1.37
N SER A 134 15.81 -22.80 0.62
CA SER A 134 16.02 -22.92 -0.81
C SER A 134 15.73 -21.62 -1.55
N GLU A 135 16.25 -21.50 -2.74
CA GLU A 135 15.84 -20.45 -3.67
C GLU A 135 14.40 -20.74 -4.09
N HIS A 136 13.58 -19.68 -4.19
CA HIS A 136 12.15 -19.79 -4.50
C HIS A 136 11.28 -20.46 -3.44
N ALA A 137 11.74 -20.52 -2.17
CA ALA A 137 10.90 -20.99 -1.07
C ALA A 137 9.65 -20.10 -0.95
N GLY A 138 8.47 -20.72 -0.96
CA GLY A 138 7.18 -20.04 -0.95
C GLY A 138 6.87 -19.38 0.40
N ILE A 139 5.92 -18.48 0.39
CA ILE A 139 5.48 -17.69 1.54
C ILE A 139 4.05 -18.03 1.90
N ASN A 140 3.76 -18.05 3.20
CA ASN A 140 2.41 -18.19 3.74
C ASN A 140 2.22 -17.28 4.96
N VAL A 141 1.05 -17.30 5.55
CA VAL A 141 0.81 -16.73 6.88
C VAL A 141 0.69 -17.84 7.91
N ARG A 142 1.23 -17.61 9.10
CA ARG A 142 1.22 -18.56 10.22
C ARG A 142 1.03 -17.84 11.55
N ASN A 143 0.62 -18.55 12.58
CA ASN A 143 0.63 -18.01 13.93
C ASN A 143 2.02 -17.47 14.25
N CYS A 144 2.07 -16.27 14.81
CA CYS A 144 3.32 -15.59 15.11
C CYS A 144 4.08 -16.34 16.21
N GLY A 145 5.34 -16.63 15.96
CA GLY A 145 6.27 -17.28 16.88
C GLY A 145 7.57 -16.51 17.03
N SER A 146 8.54 -17.08 17.71
CA SER A 146 9.89 -16.51 17.91
C SER A 146 10.89 -16.94 16.83
N ASN A 147 10.42 -17.49 15.73
CA ASN A 147 11.25 -18.10 14.71
C ASN A 147 11.72 -17.07 13.68
N THR A 148 12.99 -17.12 13.27
CA THR A 148 13.62 -16.18 12.34
C THR A 148 13.01 -16.19 10.94
N TRP A 149 12.35 -17.26 10.51
CA TRP A 149 11.64 -17.33 9.24
C TRP A 149 10.31 -16.53 9.19
N GLN A 150 9.97 -15.85 10.31
CA GLN A 150 8.86 -14.89 10.40
C GLN A 150 9.35 -13.47 10.66
N TRP A 151 10.67 -13.23 10.63
CA TRP A 151 11.25 -11.93 10.89
C TRP A 151 11.74 -11.30 9.60
N TRP A 152 11.31 -10.07 9.38
CA TRP A 152 11.51 -9.33 8.14
C TRP A 152 12.01 -7.91 8.42
N ARG A 153 13.01 -7.49 7.69
CA ARG A 153 13.38 -6.09 7.63
C ARG A 153 12.48 -5.39 6.63
N VAL A 154 11.54 -4.62 7.15
CA VAL A 154 10.58 -3.84 6.37
C VAL A 154 10.67 -2.41 6.87
N PRO A 155 10.89 -1.39 6.01
CA PRO A 155 10.77 0.01 6.41
C PRO A 155 9.38 0.33 6.97
N ASN A 156 9.32 1.32 7.87
CA ASN A 156 8.04 1.78 8.35
C ASN A 156 7.26 2.44 7.21
N PRO A 157 5.92 2.32 7.19
CA PRO A 157 5.12 3.16 6.32
C PRO A 157 5.35 4.63 6.67
N SER A 158 5.51 5.45 5.63
CA SER A 158 5.65 6.92 5.69
C SER A 158 4.28 7.60 5.67
#